data_f3c80ae09affabf148c3e5a47177bd7e
#
_entry.id   f3c80ae09affabf148c3e5a47177bd7e
#
_cell.length_a   1.000
_cell.length_b   1.000
_cell.length_c   1.000
_cell.angle_alpha   90.00
_cell.angle_beta   90.00
_cell.angle_gamma   90.00
#
_symmetry.space_group_name_H-M   'P 1'
#
loop_
_entity.id
_entity.type
_entity.pdbx_description
1 polymer ?
#
loop_
_entity_poly.entity_id
_entity_poly.type
_entity_poly.pdbx_seq_one_letter_code
_entity_poly.pdbx_strand_id
1 'polypeptide(L)'
;MAPKLTALAEFDLVEAQDFYAPKGAWVLDHFMNSFADEMDDLERQAGIHPKHYGHYCMSVPHFPFSVYYDLEDETPIVKAVLDNRFGPARIAAHFGPIWVTDMPSGN
;
A
#
# COMPACT_ATOMS: atom_id res chain seq x y z
N MET A 1 -15.57 7.64 1.54
CA MET A 1 -15.72 6.65 0.45
C MET A 1 -14.84 5.44 0.72
N ALA A 2 -15.35 4.25 0.47
CA ALA A 2 -14.59 3.03 0.72
C ALA A 2 -13.33 2.98 -0.15
N PRO A 3 -12.17 2.57 0.41
CA PRO A 3 -10.95 2.44 -0.38
C PRO A 3 -11.08 1.42 -1.49
N LYS A 4 -10.41 1.69 -2.61
CA LYS A 4 -10.31 0.76 -3.73
C LYS A 4 -8.85 0.34 -3.86
N LEU A 5 -8.62 -0.90 -4.28
CA LEU A 5 -7.27 -1.41 -4.53
C LEU A 5 -7.06 -1.59 -6.03
N THR A 6 -5.91 -1.13 -6.52
CA THR A 6 -5.50 -1.44 -7.88
C THR A 6 -5.12 -2.92 -7.98
N ALA A 7 -5.03 -3.45 -9.20
CA ALA A 7 -4.59 -4.83 -9.40
C ALA A 7 -3.20 -5.07 -8.81
N LEU A 8 -2.29 -4.09 -8.92
CA LEU A 8 -0.96 -4.19 -8.33
C LEU A 8 -1.02 -4.26 -6.81
N ALA A 9 -1.87 -3.45 -6.19
CA ALA A 9 -2.04 -3.47 -4.74
C ALA A 9 -2.63 -4.81 -4.26
N GLU A 10 -3.56 -5.37 -5.01
CA GLU A 10 -4.11 -6.69 -4.69
C GLU A 10 -3.03 -7.76 -4.78
N PHE A 11 -2.18 -7.69 -5.79
CA PHE A 11 -1.05 -8.60 -5.94
C PHE A 11 -0.08 -8.46 -4.75
N ASP A 12 0.23 -7.23 -4.36
CA ASP A 12 1.08 -6.96 -3.20
C ASP A 12 0.49 -7.58 -1.93
N LEU A 13 -0.82 -7.49 -1.76
CA LEU A 13 -1.49 -8.05 -0.60
C LEU A 13 -1.41 -9.57 -0.58
N VAL A 14 -1.54 -10.21 -1.74
CA VAL A 14 -1.38 -11.66 -1.85
C VAL A 14 0.06 -12.06 -1.50
N GLU A 15 1.05 -11.31 -1.96
CA GLU A 15 2.44 -11.58 -1.61
C GLU A 15 2.68 -11.46 -0.09
N ALA A 16 2.08 -10.47 0.55
CA ALA A 16 2.17 -10.32 2.00
C ALA A 16 1.52 -11.51 2.72
N GLN A 17 0.37 -11.96 2.25
CA GLN A 17 -0.30 -13.14 2.80
C GLN A 17 0.59 -14.39 2.65
N ASP A 18 1.20 -14.57 1.50
CA ASP A 18 2.10 -15.69 1.24
C ASP A 18 3.32 -15.66 2.16
N PHE A 19 3.76 -14.48 2.54
CA PHE A 19 4.85 -14.32 3.48
C PHE A 19 4.45 -14.76 4.90
N TYR A 20 3.23 -14.43 5.33
CA TYR A 20 2.79 -14.72 6.70
C TYR A 20 2.15 -16.09 6.85
N ALA A 21 1.57 -16.67 5.82
CA ALA A 21 0.88 -17.94 5.90
C ALA A 21 1.75 -19.07 6.49
N PRO A 22 3.04 -19.24 6.09
CA PRO A 22 3.87 -20.29 6.68
C PRO A 22 4.21 -20.08 8.16
N LYS A 23 4.02 -18.85 8.66
CA LYS A 23 4.36 -18.51 10.04
C LYS A 23 3.26 -18.91 11.03
N GLY A 24 2.10 -19.32 10.51
CA GLY A 24 0.98 -19.78 11.31
C GLY A 24 -0.32 -19.07 10.95
N ALA A 25 -1.43 -19.81 11.04
CA ALA A 25 -2.74 -19.27 10.67
C ALA A 25 -3.11 -18.05 11.49
N TRP A 26 -2.77 -18.03 12.79
CA TRP A 26 -3.10 -16.88 13.64
C TRP A 26 -2.31 -15.63 13.26
N VAL A 27 -1.08 -15.79 12.76
CA VAL A 27 -0.28 -14.65 12.30
C VAL A 27 -0.90 -14.06 11.04
N LEU A 28 -1.29 -14.91 10.11
CA LEU A 28 -1.97 -14.47 8.88
C LEU A 28 -3.27 -13.76 9.21
N ASP A 29 -4.09 -14.33 10.08
CA ASP A 29 -5.35 -13.72 10.49
C ASP A 29 -5.12 -12.36 11.15
N HIS A 30 -4.09 -12.25 12.01
CA HIS A 30 -3.75 -10.99 12.65
C HIS A 30 -3.36 -9.94 11.60
N PHE A 31 -2.53 -10.31 10.63
CA PHE A 31 -2.16 -9.38 9.56
C PHE A 31 -3.37 -8.92 8.77
N MET A 32 -4.23 -9.85 8.36
CA MET A 32 -5.41 -9.51 7.56
C MET A 32 -6.41 -8.65 8.33
N ASN A 33 -6.59 -8.93 9.62
CA ASN A 33 -7.46 -8.11 10.46
C ASN A 33 -6.89 -6.70 10.64
N SER A 34 -5.57 -6.58 10.85
CA SER A 34 -4.92 -5.29 10.96
C SER A 34 -5.04 -4.49 9.67
N PHE A 35 -4.86 -5.15 8.53
CA PHE A 35 -5.02 -4.50 7.24
C PHE A 35 -6.46 -4.03 7.02
N ALA A 36 -7.44 -4.87 7.35
CA ALA A 36 -8.85 -4.51 7.21
C ALA A 36 -9.22 -3.32 8.10
N ASP A 37 -8.71 -3.28 9.33
CA ASP A 37 -8.94 -2.16 10.24
C ASP A 37 -8.35 -0.87 9.66
N GLU A 38 -7.17 -0.95 9.04
CA GLU A 38 -6.56 0.21 8.40
C GLU A 38 -7.36 0.69 7.19
N MET A 39 -7.97 -0.23 6.44
CA MET A 39 -8.86 0.16 5.34
C MET A 39 -10.09 0.89 5.86
N ASP A 40 -10.66 0.44 6.98
CA ASP A 40 -11.78 1.12 7.62
C ASP A 40 -11.39 2.52 8.09
N ASP A 41 -10.20 2.65 8.70
CA ASP A 41 -9.69 3.95 9.14
C ASP A 41 -9.42 4.86 7.94
N LEU A 42 -8.92 4.30 6.84
CA LEU A 42 -8.63 5.07 5.64
C LEU A 42 -9.90 5.66 5.04
N GLU A 43 -11.03 4.99 5.17
CA GLU A 43 -12.30 5.53 4.70
C GLU A 43 -12.63 6.85 5.38
N ARG A 44 -12.24 7.02 6.66
CA ARG A 44 -12.52 8.21 7.45
C ARG A 44 -11.40 9.25 7.43
N GLN A 45 -10.16 8.80 7.27
CA GLN A 45 -8.97 9.63 7.50
C GLN A 45 -8.08 9.81 6.27
N ALA A 46 -8.61 9.54 5.08
CA ALA A 46 -7.83 9.68 3.86
C ALA A 46 -7.28 11.10 3.69
N GLY A 47 -6.01 11.20 3.32
CA GLY A 47 -5.36 12.47 3.04
C GLY A 47 -4.63 13.10 4.21
N ILE A 48 -4.72 12.54 5.43
CA ILE A 48 -4.00 13.08 6.59
C ILE A 48 -2.56 12.56 6.68
N HIS A 49 -2.22 11.54 5.91
CA HIS A 49 -0.93 10.85 6.02
C HIS A 49 0.17 11.59 5.25
N PRO A 50 1.43 11.43 5.67
CA PRO A 50 2.54 12.03 4.92
C PRO A 50 2.68 11.37 3.54
N LYS A 51 3.34 12.08 2.62
CA LYS A 51 3.61 11.54 1.29
C LYS A 51 5.02 11.04 1.18
N HIS A 52 5.17 9.87 0.56
CA HIS A 52 6.45 9.27 0.20
C HIS A 52 6.34 8.76 -1.24
N TYR A 53 7.35 9.04 -2.04
CA TYR A 53 7.37 8.63 -3.46
C TYR A 53 6.17 9.17 -4.25
N GLY A 54 5.65 10.33 -3.85
CA GLY A 54 4.51 10.96 -4.53
C GLY A 54 3.14 10.44 -4.13
N HIS A 55 3.07 9.53 -3.15
CA HIS A 55 1.81 8.92 -2.69
C HIS A 55 1.66 9.10 -1.19
N TYR A 56 0.43 9.15 -0.71
CA TYR A 56 0.20 9.09 0.74
C TYR A 56 0.66 7.73 1.26
N CYS A 57 1.26 7.73 2.44
CA CYS A 57 1.85 6.54 3.04
C CYS A 57 1.31 6.34 4.45
N MET A 58 0.67 5.21 4.68
CA MET A 58 0.05 4.86 5.95
C MET A 58 0.64 3.54 6.43
N SER A 59 1.11 3.51 7.69
CA SER A 59 1.69 2.29 8.27
C SER A 59 0.59 1.33 8.71
N VAL A 60 0.86 0.02 8.56
CA VAL A 60 0.01 -1.02 9.13
C VAL A 60 0.52 -1.33 10.53
N PRO A 61 -0.31 -1.16 11.58
CA PRO A 61 0.14 -1.41 12.96
C PRO A 61 0.62 -2.85 13.18
N HIS A 62 1.68 -2.99 13.96
CA HIS A 62 2.26 -4.27 14.37
C HIS A 62 2.93 -5.08 13.27
N PHE A 63 2.93 -4.58 12.03
CA PHE A 63 3.57 -5.24 10.90
C PHE A 63 4.42 -4.24 10.13
N PRO A 64 5.56 -4.69 9.56
CA PRO A 64 6.44 -3.77 8.85
C PRO A 64 5.97 -3.49 7.41
N PHE A 65 4.72 -3.11 7.26
CA PHE A 65 4.13 -2.80 5.97
C PHE A 65 3.54 -1.40 5.95
N SER A 66 3.58 -0.79 4.79
CA SER A 66 2.92 0.50 4.53
C SER A 66 1.99 0.38 3.34
N VAL A 67 0.89 1.11 3.43
CA VAL A 67 -0.10 1.24 2.37
C VAL A 67 0.15 2.57 1.68
N TYR A 68 0.38 2.53 0.37
CA TYR A 68 0.56 3.73 -0.45
C TYR A 68 -0.71 3.97 -1.23
N TYR A 69 -1.26 5.17 -1.12
CA TYR A 69 -2.53 5.47 -1.77
C TYR A 69 -2.54 6.90 -2.34
N ASP A 70 -3.44 7.10 -3.30
CA ASP A 70 -3.77 8.43 -3.82
C ASP A 70 -5.23 8.72 -3.54
N LEU A 71 -5.63 9.96 -3.69
CA LEU A 71 -7.04 10.35 -3.62
C LEU A 71 -7.53 10.70 -5.01
N GLU A 72 -8.62 10.06 -5.41
CA GLU A 72 -9.35 10.42 -6.63
C GLU A 72 -10.72 10.93 -6.17
N ASP A 73 -10.89 12.24 -6.26
CA ASP A 73 -11.96 12.96 -5.58
C ASP A 73 -11.83 12.69 -4.08
N GLU A 74 -12.74 12.03 -3.44
CA GLU A 74 -12.61 11.73 -2.03
C GLU A 74 -12.41 10.23 -1.79
N THR A 75 -12.11 9.48 -2.85
CA THR A 75 -11.94 8.03 -2.76
C THR A 75 -10.46 7.68 -2.66
N PRO A 76 -10.02 7.01 -1.59
CA PRO A 76 -8.65 6.52 -1.52
C PRO A 76 -8.46 5.35 -2.49
N ILE A 77 -7.42 5.45 -3.30
CA ILE A 77 -7.04 4.41 -4.25
C ILE A 77 -5.71 3.84 -3.79
N VAL A 78 -5.73 2.62 -3.27
CA VAL A 78 -4.51 1.97 -2.79
C VAL A 78 -3.70 1.49 -3.99
N LYS A 79 -2.48 2.01 -4.11
CA LYS A 79 -1.57 1.74 -5.23
C LYS A 79 -0.60 0.62 -4.92
N ALA A 80 -0.22 0.45 -3.67
CA ALA A 80 0.77 -0.56 -3.26
C ALA A 80 0.64 -0.88 -1.78
N VAL A 81 1.03 -2.09 -1.41
CA VAL A 81 1.17 -2.54 -0.02
C VAL A 81 2.56 -3.15 0.08
N LEU A 82 3.51 -2.43 0.67
CA LEU A 82 4.92 -2.80 0.60
C LEU A 82 5.55 -2.95 1.97
N ASP A 83 6.51 -3.86 2.05
CA ASP A 83 7.31 -4.09 3.24
C ASP A 83 8.24 -2.89 3.47
N ASN A 84 8.21 -2.30 4.66
CA ASN A 84 9.04 -1.16 5.03
C ASN A 84 10.54 -1.51 5.07
N ARG A 85 10.88 -2.79 5.10
CA ARG A 85 12.28 -3.24 5.10
C ARG A 85 12.90 -3.23 3.72
N PHE A 86 12.10 -3.04 2.67
CA PHE A 86 12.64 -2.82 1.33
C PHE A 86 13.41 -1.50 1.33
N GLY A 87 14.57 -1.48 0.68
CA GLY A 87 15.34 -0.24 0.53
C GLY A 87 14.62 0.78 -0.35
N PRO A 88 14.97 2.07 -0.22
CA PRO A 88 14.29 3.12 -0.98
C PRO A 88 14.30 2.90 -2.49
N ALA A 89 15.39 2.39 -3.04
CA ALA A 89 15.48 2.13 -4.47
C ALA A 89 14.49 1.06 -4.91
N ARG A 90 14.30 0.01 -4.09
CA ARG A 90 13.36 -1.06 -4.40
C ARG A 90 11.91 -0.57 -4.33
N ILE A 91 11.61 0.25 -3.33
CA ILE A 91 10.26 0.83 -3.19
C ILE A 91 9.98 1.77 -4.37
N ALA A 92 10.93 2.64 -4.69
CA ALA A 92 10.77 3.56 -5.82
C ALA A 92 10.57 2.80 -7.14
N ALA A 93 11.31 1.73 -7.34
CA ALA A 93 11.21 0.91 -8.55
C ALA A 93 9.83 0.25 -8.68
N HIS A 94 9.16 -0.03 -7.56
CA HIS A 94 7.83 -0.62 -7.56
C HIS A 94 6.80 0.30 -8.23
N PHE A 95 6.99 1.61 -8.11
CA PHE A 95 6.13 2.61 -8.75
C PHE A 95 6.59 2.97 -10.17
N GLY A 96 7.65 2.30 -10.65
CA GLY A 96 8.25 2.57 -11.95
C GLY A 96 9.36 3.60 -11.87
N PRO A 97 10.24 3.62 -12.87
CA PRO A 97 11.32 4.62 -12.92
C PRO A 97 10.75 6.03 -12.99
N ILE A 98 11.40 6.96 -12.28
CA ILE A 98 10.95 8.36 -12.23
C ILE A 98 10.90 8.96 -13.65
N TRP A 99 11.89 8.65 -14.48
CA TRP A 99 11.93 9.19 -15.86
C TRP A 99 10.71 8.75 -16.67
N VAL A 100 10.16 7.57 -16.41
CA VAL A 100 8.93 7.10 -17.07
C VAL A 100 7.74 7.89 -16.57
N THR A 101 7.69 8.12 -15.23
CA THR A 101 6.58 8.84 -14.60
C THR A 101 6.55 10.32 -14.99
N ASP A 102 7.75 10.92 -15.15
CA ASP A 102 7.88 12.33 -15.44
C ASP A 102 7.73 12.64 -16.92
N MET A 103 7.81 11.62 -17.78
CA MET A 103 7.67 11.83 -19.22
C MET A 103 6.20 12.02 -19.57
N PRO A 104 5.89 12.97 -20.46
CA PRO A 104 4.52 13.09 -20.94
C PRO A 104 4.06 11.78 -21.57
N SER A 105 2.76 11.51 -21.43
CA SER A 105 2.18 10.31 -22.00
C SER A 105 2.44 10.25 -23.50
N GLY A 106 2.92 9.10 -23.96
CA GLY A 106 3.21 8.92 -25.38
C GLY A 106 4.62 9.25 -25.80
N ASN A 107 5.44 9.69 -24.88
CA ASN A 107 6.85 9.94 -25.17
C ASN A 107 7.69 8.70 -24.93
#